data_cc6dde37f0231e30af2e88c62c95904c
#
_entry.id   cc6dde37f0231e30af2e88c62c95904c
#
_cell.length_a   1.000
_cell.length_b   1.000
_cell.length_c   1.000
_cell.angle_alpha   90.00
_cell.angle_beta   90.00
_cell.angle_gamma   90.00
#
_symmetry.space_group_name_H-M   'P 1'
#
loop_
_entity.id
_entity.type
_entity.pdbx_description
1 polymer ?
#
loop_
_entity_poly.entity_id
_entity_poly.type
_entity_poly.pdbx_seq_one_letter_code
_entity_poly.pdbx_strand_id
1 'polypeptide(L)'
;IREVDQNHIVFVEGNWYGTDFSGLTPPWDDNMSYSFHKYWGETDISTIQSYLSMRNTYNVPLWMGESGENSNSWYYEALVKLLEENNIGWNFWCHKKADKITSPYSAIISPEYNNLLNYFIFINL
;
A
#
# COMPACT_ATOMS: atom_id res chain seq x y z
N ILE A 1 8.68 14.34 -13.61
CA ILE A 1 8.74 14.71 -12.18
C ILE A 1 10.02 15.51 -11.92
N ARG A 2 11.20 15.02 -12.20
CA ARG A 2 12.49 15.63 -11.84
C ARG A 2 12.79 16.99 -12.49
N GLU A 3 12.16 17.33 -13.59
CA GLU A 3 12.23 18.68 -14.17
C GLU A 3 11.59 19.75 -13.28
N VAL A 4 10.67 19.33 -12.41
CA VAL A 4 9.88 20.23 -11.53
C VAL A 4 10.24 20.06 -10.06
N ASP A 5 10.47 18.82 -9.63
CA ASP A 5 10.73 18.46 -8.25
C ASP A 5 11.92 17.52 -8.11
N GLN A 6 12.98 18.02 -7.52
CA GLN A 6 14.23 17.28 -7.33
C GLN A 6 14.43 16.77 -5.91
N ASN A 7 13.54 17.13 -4.98
CA ASN A 7 13.76 16.92 -3.57
C ASN A 7 12.90 15.82 -2.94
N HIS A 8 11.68 15.64 -3.40
CA HIS A 8 10.78 14.64 -2.80
C HIS A 8 11.11 13.23 -3.28
N ILE A 9 10.89 12.25 -2.39
CA ILE A 9 11.02 10.83 -2.73
C ILE A 9 9.93 10.47 -3.74
N VAL A 10 10.31 9.75 -4.79
CA VAL A 10 9.37 9.17 -5.75
C VAL A 10 9.07 7.74 -5.34
N PHE A 11 7.83 7.46 -4.97
CA PHE A 11 7.36 6.10 -4.77
C PHE A 11 6.88 5.52 -6.09
N VAL A 12 7.43 4.38 -6.47
CA VAL A 12 7.11 3.69 -7.73
C VAL A 12 6.42 2.39 -7.40
N GLU A 13 5.19 2.26 -7.84
CA GLU A 13 4.40 1.07 -7.64
C GLU A 13 4.62 0.06 -8.75
N GLY A 14 4.71 -1.21 -8.37
CA GLY A 14 4.82 -2.32 -9.30
C GLY A 14 3.55 -2.52 -10.14
N ASN A 15 3.68 -3.13 -11.30
CA ASN A 15 2.55 -3.62 -12.08
C ASN A 15 1.82 -4.76 -11.34
N TRP A 16 0.67 -5.23 -11.85
CA TRP A 16 -0.10 -6.31 -11.26
C TRP A 16 -0.37 -6.09 -9.75
N TYR A 17 -1.08 -4.99 -9.45
CA TYR A 17 -1.44 -4.61 -8.07
C TYR A 17 -0.21 -4.44 -7.15
N GLY A 18 0.83 -3.80 -7.66
CA GLY A 18 2.04 -3.52 -6.88
C GLY A 18 2.95 -4.74 -6.64
N THR A 19 2.88 -5.79 -7.46
CA THR A 19 3.66 -7.01 -7.22
C THR A 19 4.77 -7.27 -8.24
N ASP A 20 4.70 -6.71 -9.44
CA ASP A 20 5.67 -6.96 -10.52
C ASP A 20 6.50 -5.70 -10.81
N PHE A 21 7.80 -5.81 -10.63
CA PHE A 21 8.79 -4.75 -10.87
C PHE A 21 9.71 -5.04 -12.05
N SER A 22 9.46 -6.06 -12.85
CA SER A 22 10.35 -6.50 -13.92
C SER A 22 10.65 -5.44 -14.97
N GLY A 23 9.71 -4.54 -15.23
CA GLY A 23 9.87 -3.41 -16.14
C GLY A 23 10.36 -2.12 -15.48
N LEU A 24 10.60 -2.12 -14.16
CA LEU A 24 10.90 -0.95 -13.34
C LEU A 24 12.30 -1.00 -12.72
N THR A 25 13.04 -2.09 -12.94
CA THR A 25 14.41 -2.28 -12.49
C THR A 25 15.39 -2.25 -13.66
N PRO A 26 16.60 -1.72 -13.46
CA PRO A 26 17.13 -1.07 -12.26
C PRO A 26 16.44 0.27 -11.96
N PRO A 27 16.59 0.82 -10.73
CA PRO A 27 16.09 2.16 -10.41
C PRO A 27 16.76 3.20 -11.31
N TRP A 28 16.00 4.21 -11.68
CA TRP A 28 16.46 5.29 -12.57
C TRP A 28 16.67 6.63 -11.85
N ASP A 29 16.47 6.65 -10.53
CA ASP A 29 16.57 7.83 -9.69
C ASP A 29 17.11 7.45 -8.32
N ASP A 30 18.02 8.26 -7.78
CA ASP A 30 18.68 7.98 -6.49
C ASP A 30 17.78 8.30 -5.30
N ASN A 31 16.67 9.01 -5.51
CA ASN A 31 15.72 9.40 -4.47
C ASN A 31 14.35 8.78 -4.71
N MET A 32 14.30 7.46 -4.85
CA MET A 32 13.08 6.70 -5.07
C MET A 32 12.95 5.50 -4.11
N SER A 33 11.72 5.00 -3.99
CA SER A 33 11.37 3.80 -3.25
C SER A 33 10.44 2.94 -4.09
N TYR A 34 10.57 1.64 -4.02
CA TYR A 34 9.59 0.74 -4.61
C TYR A 34 8.45 0.44 -3.63
N SER A 35 7.22 0.67 -4.10
CA SER A 35 5.99 0.41 -3.34
C SER A 35 5.35 -0.88 -3.82
N PHE A 36 5.20 -1.85 -2.94
CA PHE A 36 4.53 -3.12 -3.22
C PHE A 36 3.27 -3.30 -2.37
N HIS A 37 2.38 -4.21 -2.79
CA HIS A 37 1.17 -4.57 -2.04
C HIS A 37 1.23 -6.03 -1.60
N LYS A 38 0.68 -6.32 -0.42
CA LYS A 38 0.61 -7.69 0.09
C LYS A 38 -0.62 -7.90 0.97
N TYR A 39 -1.52 -8.77 0.55
CA TYR A 39 -2.78 -9.05 1.23
C TYR A 39 -2.90 -10.47 1.77
N TRP A 40 -2.14 -11.41 1.23
CA TRP A 40 -2.20 -12.83 1.56
C TRP A 40 -0.84 -13.50 1.38
N GLY A 41 -0.74 -14.71 1.90
CA GLY A 41 0.45 -15.55 1.81
C GLY A 41 0.91 -16.01 3.18
N GLU A 42 2.08 -16.61 3.23
CA GLU A 42 2.72 -16.97 4.49
C GLU A 42 3.14 -15.72 5.27
N THR A 43 3.25 -15.85 6.59
CA THR A 43 3.66 -14.75 7.47
C THR A 43 5.11 -14.85 7.91
N ASP A 44 5.92 -15.49 7.12
CA ASP A 44 7.36 -15.60 7.28
C ASP A 44 8.13 -14.83 6.19
N ILE A 45 9.45 -14.88 6.28
CA ILE A 45 10.35 -14.13 5.38
C ILE A 45 10.14 -14.48 3.89
N SER A 46 9.67 -15.68 3.57
CA SER A 46 9.44 -16.12 2.17
C SER A 46 8.44 -15.22 1.44
N THR A 47 7.50 -14.66 2.18
CA THR A 47 6.43 -13.77 1.66
C THR A 47 6.98 -12.47 1.07
N ILE A 48 8.11 -11.97 1.57
CA ILE A 48 8.74 -10.72 1.12
C ILE A 48 10.13 -10.94 0.53
N GLN A 49 10.58 -12.18 0.39
CA GLN A 49 11.95 -12.50 -0.03
C GLN A 49 12.33 -11.92 -1.39
N SER A 50 11.41 -11.92 -2.35
CA SER A 50 11.65 -11.34 -3.69
C SER A 50 11.89 -9.84 -3.63
N TYR A 51 11.13 -9.13 -2.79
CA TYR A 51 11.30 -7.69 -2.58
C TYR A 51 12.61 -7.39 -1.84
N LEU A 52 12.96 -8.18 -0.82
CA LEU A 52 14.25 -8.05 -0.14
C LEU A 52 15.43 -8.29 -1.08
N SER A 53 15.33 -9.27 -1.96
CA SER A 53 16.35 -9.54 -2.97
C SER A 53 16.51 -8.37 -3.94
N MET A 54 15.42 -7.78 -4.40
CA MET A 54 15.41 -6.59 -5.24
C MET A 54 16.03 -5.39 -4.51
N ARG A 55 15.63 -5.12 -3.27
CA ARG A 55 16.23 -4.09 -2.41
C ARG A 55 17.75 -4.24 -2.31
N ASN A 56 18.19 -5.44 -1.99
CA ASN A 56 19.60 -5.70 -1.78
C ASN A 56 20.43 -5.64 -3.08
N THR A 57 19.84 -6.05 -4.21
CA THR A 57 20.48 -5.99 -5.52
C THR A 57 20.69 -4.55 -5.99
N TYR A 58 19.68 -3.71 -5.78
CA TYR A 58 19.67 -2.35 -6.33
C TYR A 58 19.91 -1.25 -5.28
N ASN A 59 20.07 -1.62 -4.01
CA ASN A 59 20.22 -0.67 -2.90
C ASN A 59 19.10 0.40 -2.89
N VAL A 60 17.85 -0.01 -3.04
CA VAL A 60 16.68 0.85 -3.11
C VAL A 60 15.75 0.59 -1.93
N PRO A 61 15.21 1.62 -1.25
CA PRO A 61 14.24 1.43 -0.18
C PRO A 61 12.95 0.74 -0.67
N LEU A 62 12.27 0.07 0.26
CA LEU A 62 10.98 -0.55 0.03
C LEU A 62 9.90 0.10 0.90
N TRP A 63 8.70 0.11 0.36
CA TRP A 63 7.48 0.53 1.05
C TRP A 63 6.35 -0.45 0.74
N MET A 64 5.64 -0.93 1.75
CA MET A 64 4.41 -1.69 1.53
C MET A 64 3.23 -0.71 1.47
N GLY A 65 2.81 -0.35 0.27
CA GLY A 65 1.79 0.66 0.01
C GLY A 65 0.39 0.25 0.44
N GLU A 66 0.08 -1.05 0.34
CA GLU A 66 -1.23 -1.57 0.73
C GLU A 66 -1.12 -2.96 1.37
N SER A 67 -1.90 -3.15 2.43
CA SER A 67 -2.12 -4.44 3.09
C SER A 67 -3.28 -4.38 4.07
N GLY A 68 -3.77 -5.51 4.54
CA GLY A 68 -4.62 -5.64 5.71
C GLY A 68 -6.12 -5.69 5.47
N GLU A 69 -6.65 -5.22 4.34
CA GLU A 69 -8.08 -5.29 4.05
C GLU A 69 -8.56 -6.75 4.03
N ASN A 70 -9.64 -7.03 4.72
CA ASN A 70 -10.23 -8.37 4.87
C ASN A 70 -9.27 -9.42 5.48
N SER A 71 -8.08 -9.03 5.88
CA SER A 71 -7.14 -9.89 6.58
C SER A 71 -7.59 -10.08 8.03
N ASN A 72 -7.32 -11.24 8.59
CA ASN A 72 -7.52 -11.44 10.01
C ASN A 72 -6.37 -10.79 10.82
N SER A 73 -6.62 -10.55 12.11
CA SER A 73 -5.69 -9.82 12.97
C SER A 73 -4.30 -10.50 13.03
N TRP A 74 -4.26 -11.83 13.08
CA TRP A 74 -2.98 -12.54 13.19
C TRP A 74 -2.10 -12.36 11.94
N TYR A 75 -2.70 -12.35 10.74
CA TYR A 75 -1.98 -12.08 9.50
C TYR A 75 -1.41 -10.67 9.49
N TYR A 76 -2.24 -9.70 9.84
CA TYR A 76 -1.81 -8.30 9.92
C TYR A 76 -0.67 -8.11 10.93
N GLU A 77 -0.84 -8.61 12.14
CA GLU A 77 0.15 -8.50 13.22
C GLU A 77 1.48 -9.17 12.86
N ALA A 78 1.42 -10.39 12.31
CA ALA A 78 2.62 -11.11 11.90
C ALA A 78 3.34 -10.42 10.71
N LEU A 79 2.58 -9.96 9.71
CA LEU A 79 3.16 -9.27 8.55
C LEU A 79 3.79 -7.95 8.96
N VAL A 80 3.13 -7.13 9.77
CA VAL A 80 3.69 -5.86 10.25
C VAL A 80 4.98 -6.09 11.01
N LYS A 81 5.03 -7.06 11.90
CA LYS A 81 6.25 -7.43 12.61
C LYS A 81 7.38 -7.78 11.65
N LEU A 82 7.10 -8.58 10.64
CA LEU A 82 8.07 -8.97 9.62
C LEU A 82 8.61 -7.75 8.85
N LEU A 83 7.75 -6.80 8.50
CA LEU A 83 8.13 -5.57 7.81
C LEU A 83 9.02 -4.67 8.68
N GLU A 84 8.64 -4.48 9.94
CA GLU A 84 9.42 -3.71 10.92
C GLU A 84 10.81 -4.32 11.14
N GLU A 85 10.89 -5.63 11.33
CA GLU A 85 12.16 -6.36 11.49
C GLU A 85 13.08 -6.24 10.25
N ASN A 86 12.50 -5.95 9.08
CA ASN A 86 13.23 -5.77 7.83
C ASN A 86 13.37 -4.31 7.37
N ASN A 87 13.02 -3.34 8.22
CA ASN A 87 13.08 -1.91 7.93
C ASN A 87 12.29 -1.54 6.66
N ILE A 88 11.07 -2.05 6.52
CA ILE A 88 10.13 -1.73 5.44
C ILE A 88 8.98 -0.92 6.03
N GLY A 89 8.80 0.30 5.56
CA GLY A 89 7.62 1.10 5.91
C GLY A 89 6.35 0.53 5.30
N TRP A 90 5.20 0.76 5.92
CA TRP A 90 3.95 0.14 5.51
C TRP A 90 2.73 1.02 5.75
N ASN A 91 1.66 0.73 4.98
CA ASN A 91 0.32 1.28 5.15
C ASN A 91 -0.70 0.16 5.35
N PHE A 92 -1.77 0.49 6.07
CA PHE A 92 -2.97 -0.35 6.13
C PHE A 92 -4.01 0.15 5.12
N TRP A 93 -4.47 -0.73 4.25
CA TRP A 93 -5.55 -0.46 3.30
C TRP A 93 -6.89 -1.03 3.78
N CYS A 94 -7.94 -0.30 3.78
CA CYS A 94 -7.94 1.17 3.81
C CYS A 94 -8.19 1.61 5.25
N HIS A 95 -7.73 2.79 5.59
CA HIS A 95 -7.81 3.30 6.97
C HIS A 95 -9.24 3.32 7.51
N LYS A 96 -10.21 3.68 6.69
CA LYS A 96 -11.61 3.84 7.10
C LYS A 96 -12.59 3.46 5.98
N LYS A 97 -13.64 2.73 6.34
CA LYS A 97 -14.78 2.42 5.48
C LYS A 97 -16.08 2.90 6.11
N ALA A 98 -17.07 3.13 5.28
CA ALA A 98 -18.44 3.42 5.74
C ALA A 98 -19.23 2.12 5.92
N ASP A 99 -19.87 1.95 7.07
CA ASP A 99 -20.75 0.83 7.42
C ASP A 99 -20.16 -0.58 7.18
N LYS A 100 -18.83 -0.71 7.31
CA LYS A 100 -18.12 -1.99 7.15
C LYS A 100 -17.04 -2.15 8.19
N ILE A 101 -16.85 -3.39 8.66
CA ILE A 101 -15.88 -3.74 9.70
C ILE A 101 -14.56 -4.31 9.15
N THR A 102 -14.30 -4.17 7.86
CA THR A 102 -13.10 -4.72 7.20
C THR A 102 -11.93 -3.73 7.15
N SER A 103 -12.03 -2.63 7.88
CA SER A 103 -10.96 -1.65 8.06
C SER A 103 -10.80 -1.31 9.55
N PRO A 104 -9.68 -0.67 9.98
CA PRO A 104 -9.46 -0.31 11.38
C PRO A 104 -10.56 0.58 11.98
N TYR A 105 -11.15 1.43 11.14
CA TYR A 105 -12.26 2.30 11.54
C TYR A 105 -13.45 2.11 10.61
N SER A 106 -14.64 2.15 11.20
CA SER A 106 -15.91 2.22 10.46
C SER A 106 -16.64 3.50 10.83
N ALA A 107 -17.11 4.22 9.83
CA ALA A 107 -17.96 5.39 10.00
C ALA A 107 -19.41 4.99 9.72
N ILE A 108 -20.31 5.32 10.63
CA ILE A 108 -21.76 5.18 10.41
C ILE A 108 -22.18 6.29 9.44
N ILE A 109 -22.85 5.91 8.35
CA ILE A 109 -23.40 6.87 7.40
C ILE A 109 -24.72 7.41 7.95
N SER A 110 -24.79 8.74 8.15
CA SER A 110 -26.03 9.38 8.58
C SER A 110 -27.01 9.55 7.39
N PRO A 111 -28.32 9.66 7.67
CA PRO A 111 -29.32 9.98 6.64
C PRO A 111 -29.00 11.29 5.88
N GLU A 112 -28.47 12.29 6.58
CA GLU A 112 -28.09 13.58 6.00
C GLU A 112 -26.94 13.43 4.99
N TYR A 113 -25.97 12.56 5.26
CA TYR A 113 -24.89 12.25 4.33
C TYR A 113 -25.42 11.54 3.07
N ASN A 114 -26.37 10.63 3.23
CA ASN A 114 -27.04 10.00 2.09
C ASN A 114 -27.80 11.02 1.24
N ASN A 115 -28.44 12.01 1.85
CA ASN A 115 -29.09 13.09 1.11
C ASN A 115 -28.08 13.92 0.31
N LEU A 116 -26.92 14.20 0.88
CA LEU A 116 -25.82 14.88 0.19
C LEU A 116 -25.32 14.08 -1.01
N LEU A 117 -25.10 12.77 -0.86
CA LEU A 117 -24.68 11.89 -1.97
C LEU A 117 -25.71 11.90 -3.09
N ASN A 118 -27.01 11.80 -2.77
CA ASN A 118 -28.09 11.84 -3.76
C ASN A 118 -28.10 13.16 -4.51
N TYR A 119 -27.86 14.28 -3.84
CA TYR A 119 -27.75 15.58 -4.49
C TYR A 119 -26.66 15.59 -5.58
N PHE A 120 -25.50 15.04 -5.31
CA PHE A 120 -24.42 15.00 -6.29
C PHE A 120 -24.69 14.03 -7.45
N ILE A 121 -25.43 12.96 -7.23
CA ILE A 121 -25.82 12.04 -8.30
C ILE A 121 -26.78 12.72 -9.29
N PHE A 122 -27.71 13.53 -8.79
CA PHE A 122 -28.69 14.24 -9.63
C PHE A 122 -28.12 15.42 -10.42
N ILE A 123 -26.99 16.00 -10.01
CA ILE A 123 -26.35 17.11 -10.75
C ILE A 123 -25.51 16.61 -11.93
N ASN A 124 -25.06 15.36 -11.92
CA ASN A 124 -24.18 14.79 -12.95
C ASN A 124 -24.92 13.91 -13.97
N LEU A 125 -26.26 13.96 -14.01
CA LEU A 125 -27.12 13.39 -15.04
C LEU A 125 -27.76 14.50 -15.84
#